data_028618ae4bbbd2313d3ad52d455e6dd4
#
_entry.id   028618ae4bbbd2313d3ad52d455e6dd4
#
_cell.length_a   1.000
_cell.length_b   1.000
_cell.length_c   1.000
_cell.angle_alpha   90.00
_cell.angle_beta   90.00
_cell.angle_gamma   90.00
#
_symmetry.space_group_name_H-M   'P 1'
#
loop_
_entity.id
_entity.type
_entity.pdbx_description
1 polymer ?
#
loop_
_entity_poly.entity_id
_entity_poly.type
_entity_poly.pdbx_seq_one_letter_code
_entity_poly.pdbx_strand_id
1 'polypeptide(L)' 'MEVNMKPRDQAIKVLESNGYAFERNGKKHDIFYNAKLRCSIPLKRHDFDEGDLRYIQKEINHNQRDRC' A
#
# COMPACT_ATOMS: atom_id res chain seq x y z
N MET A 1 16.33 16.35 6.36
CA MET A 1 15.17 16.69 7.11
C MET A 1 14.29 15.49 7.43
N GLU A 2 14.00 15.38 8.64
CA GLU A 2 13.31 14.23 9.12
C GLU A 2 11.83 14.47 9.25
N VAL A 3 11.03 13.62 8.72
CA VAL A 3 9.59 13.76 8.83
C VAL A 3 9.02 12.56 9.53
N ASN A 4 8.33 12.81 10.63
CA ASN A 4 7.69 11.73 11.37
C ASN A 4 6.37 11.41 10.75
N MET A 5 6.39 10.50 9.80
CA MET A 5 5.16 10.08 9.15
C MET A 5 4.56 8.91 9.89
N LYS A 6 3.24 8.92 9.98
CA LYS A 6 2.54 7.79 10.55
C LYS A 6 2.70 6.58 9.64
N PRO A 7 2.62 5.37 10.18
CA PRO A 7 2.80 4.16 9.37
C PRO A 7 1.91 4.13 8.13
N ARG A 8 0.66 4.58 8.27
CA ARG A 8 -0.25 4.56 7.13
C ARG A 8 0.20 5.52 6.03
N ASP A 9 0.69 6.69 6.42
CA ASP A 9 1.19 7.65 5.45
C ASP A 9 2.43 7.12 4.74
N GLN A 10 3.29 6.43 5.48
CA GLN A 10 4.46 5.79 4.88
C GLN A 10 4.05 4.72 3.89
N ALA A 11 3.02 3.96 4.22
CA ALA A 11 2.53 2.91 3.34
C ALA A 11 2.01 3.50 2.04
N ILE A 12 1.24 4.59 2.13
CA ILE A 12 0.73 5.26 0.94
C ILE A 12 1.88 5.72 0.06
N LYS A 13 2.90 6.30 0.68
CA LYS A 13 4.05 6.79 -0.06
C LYS A 13 4.78 5.66 -0.78
N VAL A 14 4.96 4.55 -0.08
CA VAL A 14 5.63 3.39 -0.69
C VAL A 14 4.79 2.82 -1.82
N LEU A 15 3.48 2.75 -1.64
CA LEU A 15 2.59 2.28 -2.69
C LEU A 15 2.71 3.16 -3.93
N GLU A 16 2.63 4.47 -3.74
CA GLU A 16 2.71 5.39 -4.86
C GLU A 16 4.06 5.34 -5.55
N SER A 17 5.13 5.17 -4.78
CA SER A 17 6.47 5.04 -5.35
C SER A 17 6.63 3.80 -6.22
N ASN A 18 5.79 2.82 -6.00
CA ASN A 18 5.85 1.57 -6.73
C ASN A 18 4.77 1.42 -7.78
N GLY A 19 4.11 2.50 -8.12
CA GLY A 19 3.15 2.49 -9.22
C GLY A 19 1.73 2.20 -8.83
N TYR A 20 1.43 2.17 -7.54
CA TYR A 20 0.07 1.99 -7.07
C TYR A 20 -0.59 3.34 -6.86
N ALA A 21 -1.85 3.42 -7.19
CA ALA A 21 -2.62 4.64 -6.99
C ALA A 21 -3.96 4.29 -6.38
N PHE A 22 -4.50 5.23 -5.62
CA PHE A 22 -5.80 5.03 -5.02
C PHE A 22 -6.84 4.77 -6.10
N GLU A 23 -7.60 3.70 -5.94
CA GLU A 23 -8.63 3.36 -6.90
C GLU A 23 -10.03 3.60 -6.36
N ARG A 24 -10.33 3.09 -5.19
CA ARG A 24 -11.67 3.25 -4.63
C ARG A 24 -11.68 2.93 -3.16
N ASN A 25 -12.74 3.36 -2.49
CA ASN A 25 -12.95 3.02 -1.10
C ASN A 25 -13.67 1.68 -1.01
N GLY A 26 -13.05 0.73 -0.32
CA GLY A 26 -13.74 -0.48 0.04
C GLY A 26 -14.44 -0.28 1.37
N LYS A 27 -15.02 -1.33 1.92
CA LYS A 27 -15.72 -1.23 3.19
C LYS A 27 -14.81 -0.80 4.33
N LYS A 28 -13.73 -1.50 4.52
CA LYS A 28 -12.80 -1.22 5.60
C LYS A 28 -11.42 -0.88 5.10
N HIS A 29 -11.22 -0.92 3.80
CA HIS A 29 -9.91 -0.69 3.21
C HIS A 29 -10.03 0.24 2.03
N ASP A 30 -8.97 1.01 1.82
CA ASP A 30 -8.83 1.76 0.60
C ASP A 30 -8.07 0.89 -0.38
N ILE A 31 -8.56 0.78 -1.60
CA ILE A 31 -7.95 -0.10 -2.59
C ILE A 31 -6.99 0.70 -3.46
N PHE A 32 -5.73 0.27 -3.47
CA PHE A 32 -4.70 0.85 -4.31
C PHE A 32 -4.40 -0.11 -5.46
N TYR A 33 -4.35 0.41 -6.65
CA TYR A 33 -4.23 -0.40 -7.86
C TYR A 33 -2.99 -0.03 -8.65
N ASN A 34 -2.31 -1.05 -9.17
CA ASN A 34 -1.14 -0.89 -10.03
C ASN A 34 -1.52 -1.36 -11.43
N ALA A 35 -1.71 -0.41 -12.34
CA ALA A 35 -2.15 -0.74 -13.69
C ALA A 35 -1.10 -1.52 -14.48
N LYS A 36 0.16 -1.30 -14.18
CA LYS A 36 1.24 -1.98 -14.86
C LYS A 36 1.27 -3.46 -14.52
N LEU A 37 1.12 -3.78 -13.25
CA LEU A 37 1.13 -5.14 -12.78
C LEU A 37 -0.26 -5.78 -12.76
N ARG A 38 -1.28 -4.94 -12.86
CA ARG A 38 -2.67 -5.37 -12.77
C ARG A 38 -2.97 -6.03 -11.43
N CYS A 39 -2.42 -5.45 -10.37
CA CYS A 39 -2.60 -5.94 -9.02
C CYS A 39 -3.16 -4.85 -8.15
N SER A 40 -3.91 -5.23 -7.14
CA SER A 40 -4.38 -4.27 -6.17
C SER A 40 -3.95 -4.69 -4.78
N ILE A 41 -3.81 -3.70 -3.90
CA ILE A 41 -3.46 -3.94 -2.51
C ILE A 41 -4.45 -3.17 -1.64
N PRO A 42 -5.12 -3.85 -0.71
CA PRO A 42 -6.03 -3.15 0.20
C PRO A 42 -5.24 -2.50 1.33
N LEU A 43 -5.52 -1.25 1.61
CA LEU A 43 -4.87 -0.50 2.66
C LEU A 43 -5.86 -0.22 3.78
N LYS A 44 -5.56 -0.73 4.96
CA LYS A 44 -6.42 -0.56 6.13
C LYS A 44 -6.60 0.92 6.45
N ARG A 45 -7.82 1.31 6.81
CA ARG A 45 -8.08 2.71 7.14
C ARG A 45 -7.84 3.05 8.60
N HIS A 46 -8.09 2.09 9.49
CA HIS A 46 -7.99 2.34 10.92
C HIS A 46 -7.03 1.37 11.58
N ASP A 47 -6.48 1.79 12.72
CA ASP A 47 -5.58 0.94 13.50
C ASP A 47 -4.41 0.42 12.68
N PHE A 48 -3.86 1.29 11.84
CA PHE A 48 -2.74 0.94 10.98
C PHE A 48 -1.43 1.17 11.75
N ASP A 49 -0.69 0.11 11.99
CA ASP A 49 0.57 0.21 12.73
C ASP A 49 1.74 -0.24 11.87
N GLU A 50 2.91 -0.36 12.49
CA GLU A 50 4.10 -0.72 11.75
C GLU A 50 4.07 -2.15 11.20
N GLY A 51 3.35 -3.02 11.87
CA GLY A 51 3.16 -4.36 11.33
C GLY A 51 2.38 -4.34 10.03
N ASP A 52 1.38 -3.46 9.98
CA ASP A 52 0.61 -3.30 8.75
C ASP A 52 1.47 -2.69 7.64
N LEU A 53 2.33 -1.76 8.00
CA LEU A 53 3.26 -1.18 7.03
C LEU A 53 4.17 -2.25 6.44
N ARG A 54 4.69 -3.12 7.29
CA ARG A 54 5.54 -4.22 6.81
C ARG A 54 4.78 -5.16 5.89
N TYR A 55 3.52 -5.39 6.22
CA TYR A 55 2.68 -6.24 5.38
C TYR A 55 2.53 -5.63 3.98
N ILE A 56 2.30 -4.33 3.91
CA ILE A 56 2.17 -3.64 2.63
C ILE A 56 3.46 -3.75 1.83
N GLN A 57 4.60 -3.54 2.48
CA GLN A 57 5.89 -3.66 1.81
C GLN A 57 6.12 -5.06 1.27
N LYS A 58 5.69 -6.05 2.01
CA LYS A 58 5.80 -7.44 1.59
C LYS A 58 4.93 -7.72 0.37
N GLU A 59 3.72 -7.19 0.38
CA GLU A 59 2.81 -7.37 -0.74
C GLU A 59 3.34 -6.73 -1.99
N ILE A 60 3.91 -5.54 -1.87
CA ILE A 60 4.50 -4.86 -3.01
C ILE A 60 5.62 -5.70 -3.61
N ASN A 61 6.51 -6.21 -2.77
CA ASN A 61 7.61 -7.05 -3.24
C ASN A 61 7.12 -8.32 -3.90
N HIS A 62 6.12 -8.94 -3.28
CA HIS A 62 5.56 -10.18 -3.82
C HIS A 62 4.96 -9.96 -5.20
N ASN A 63 4.20 -8.89 -5.34
CA ASN A 63 3.52 -8.61 -6.60
C ASN A 63 4.52 -8.29 -7.72
N GLN A 64 5.61 -7.63 -7.37
CA GLN A 64 6.64 -7.34 -8.37
C GLN A 64 7.33 -8.59 -8.87
N ARG A 65 7.53 -9.56 -8.00
CA ARG A 65 8.24 -10.77 -8.37
C ARG A 65 7.34 -11.77 -9.08
N ASP A 66 6.16 -11.95 -8.55
CA ASP A 66 5.29 -13.03 -9.03
C ASP A 66 4.11 -12.55 -9.86
N ARG A 67 3.85 -11.26 -9.86
CA ARG A 67 2.72 -10.72 -10.59
C ARG A 67 1.43 -11.39 -10.22
N CYS A 68 0.46 -10.68 -9.86
CA CYS A 68 -0.81 -11.30 -9.54
C CYS A 68 -1.69 -11.48 -10.74
#